data_b7207074c70c494691a9ee771e0b4311
#
_entry.id   b7207074c70c494691a9ee771e0b4311
#
_cell.length_a   1.000
_cell.length_b   1.000
_cell.length_c   1.000
_cell.angle_alpha   90.00
_cell.angle_beta   90.00
_cell.angle_gamma   90.00
#
_symmetry.space_group_name_H-M   'P 1'
#
loop_
_entity.id
_entity.type
_entity.pdbx_description
1 polymer ?
#
loop_
_entity_poly.entity_id
_entity_poly.type
_entity_poly.pdbx_seq_one_letter_code
_entity_poly.pdbx_strand_id
1 'polypeptide(L)'
;MKLNKKSLLVACVLAAMSTSAFAATTSASNTTITNQDTKTSTSTRVTSEKHTTSTSSTSVSTMEKSTAKSSGVSVSVGAGRVGDYVAVPILSAQHQPPAALKSIQAVIDNDNFIKLGQLATVKQKGKWGVVGTDGKVLLEPQYLDIDPSLSADGTYYAYTKKTLEHINIDGSVISSGVDTYGEHDKDILARREIAKNLSNGDVKINSISYPSDSYTAVSVKNKWGFVDASNKTVIEPQFKEVYTKFSEDRAFVKSAKGKTIAIDGSGNPIFEAPTDDIDEFKNGLAEYRRHISKFNLGGFLSMAVGIGLSSQGGIYYGDAWNPVYDGVKRGYLDRSGNIIIDSKNDAVWPMTSYGTLVKNQGKLGFMNRKGEYIIQPDNYDAGEMDTINALLVLINKDNGKAGIFNLETGKQVNPFVYDSINFVSATRMVATKGESKYLIDMQSGNIVFTTNKDMTIDVFGGAYAWVHKGSNDYQLIDDSGKVLFHDKNKLISKTVPFRHGYGAVKSNGKWGVMNSNGEWVVQPMYDVVNVL
;
A
#
# COMPACT_ATOMS: atom_id res chain seq x y z
N MET A 1 -17.96 -15.51 -30.04
CA MET A 1 -18.10 -14.13 -29.54
C MET A 1 -16.74 -13.48 -29.60
N LYS A 2 -16.49 -12.50 -30.50
CA LYS A 2 -15.15 -11.87 -30.65
C LYS A 2 -15.00 -10.86 -29.52
N LEU A 3 -14.15 -11.16 -28.53
CA LEU A 3 -13.76 -10.20 -27.50
C LEU A 3 -12.97 -9.04 -28.12
N ASN A 4 -13.38 -7.83 -27.79
CA ASN A 4 -12.78 -6.60 -28.30
C ASN A 4 -11.40 -6.41 -27.64
N LYS A 5 -10.38 -6.01 -28.40
CA LYS A 5 -9.00 -5.82 -27.91
C LYS A 5 -8.87 -4.92 -26.65
N LYS A 6 -9.82 -4.01 -26.42
CA LYS A 6 -9.89 -3.18 -25.22
C LYS A 6 -10.25 -3.97 -23.95
N SER A 7 -11.09 -5.00 -24.06
CA SER A 7 -11.44 -5.87 -22.92
C SER A 7 -10.30 -6.78 -22.50
N LEU A 8 -9.43 -7.15 -23.45
CA LEU A 8 -8.24 -7.95 -23.15
C LEU A 8 -7.18 -7.16 -22.39
N LEU A 9 -7.03 -5.86 -22.71
CA LEU A 9 -6.06 -4.99 -22.00
C LEU A 9 -6.47 -4.76 -20.54
N VAL A 10 -7.76 -4.60 -20.27
CA VAL A 10 -8.29 -4.45 -18.90
C VAL A 10 -8.12 -5.75 -18.10
N ALA A 11 -8.32 -6.91 -18.69
CA ALA A 11 -8.09 -8.19 -18.04
C ALA A 11 -6.61 -8.45 -17.72
N CYS A 12 -5.68 -8.04 -18.60
CA CYS A 12 -4.25 -8.16 -18.35
C CYS A 12 -3.74 -7.21 -17.24
N VAL A 13 -4.30 -6.00 -17.12
CA VAL A 13 -3.95 -5.05 -16.06
C VAL A 13 -4.47 -5.54 -14.70
N LEU A 14 -5.67 -6.11 -14.65
CA LEU A 14 -6.25 -6.69 -13.44
C LEU A 14 -5.51 -7.97 -12.99
N ALA A 15 -5.07 -8.80 -13.92
CA ALA A 15 -4.27 -10.00 -13.61
C ALA A 15 -2.87 -9.63 -13.07
N ALA A 16 -2.22 -8.60 -13.62
CA ALA A 16 -0.91 -8.13 -13.12
C ALA A 16 -0.99 -7.50 -11.72
N MET A 17 -2.15 -6.92 -11.35
CA MET A 17 -2.36 -6.30 -10.03
C MET A 17 -2.75 -7.32 -8.95
N SER A 18 -3.41 -8.42 -9.30
CA SER A 18 -3.79 -9.47 -8.35
C SER A 18 -2.60 -10.30 -7.87
N THR A 19 -1.55 -10.44 -8.66
CA THR A 19 -0.35 -11.21 -8.28
C THR A 19 0.56 -10.46 -7.31
N SER A 20 0.63 -9.12 -7.37
CA SER A 20 1.46 -8.34 -6.43
C SER A 20 0.80 -8.12 -5.05
N ALA A 21 -0.52 -8.15 -4.96
CA ALA A 21 -1.23 -8.02 -3.68
C ALA A 21 -1.24 -9.32 -2.85
N PHE A 22 -1.09 -10.49 -3.49
CA PHE A 22 -1.10 -11.79 -2.82
C PHE A 22 0.25 -12.18 -2.19
N ALA A 23 1.36 -11.66 -2.70
CA ALA A 23 2.69 -11.95 -2.15
C ALA A 23 2.97 -11.30 -0.79
N ALA A 24 2.23 -10.26 -0.42
CA ALA A 24 2.43 -9.52 0.84
C ALA A 24 1.70 -10.14 2.05
N THR A 25 0.78 -11.11 1.85
CA THR A 25 -0.06 -11.64 2.93
C THR A 25 0.29 -13.05 3.40
N THR A 26 1.26 -13.73 2.80
CA THR A 26 1.57 -15.14 3.13
C THR A 26 2.83 -15.38 3.94
N SER A 27 3.59 -14.35 4.35
CA SER A 27 4.83 -14.54 5.11
C SER A 27 4.76 -14.18 6.62
N ALA A 28 3.58 -14.11 7.21
CA ALA A 28 3.42 -13.86 8.64
C ALA A 28 2.75 -15.04 9.36
N SER A 29 3.40 -16.17 9.46
CA SER A 29 3.17 -17.13 10.57
C SER A 29 4.19 -18.27 10.50
N ASN A 30 5.21 -18.19 11.33
CA ASN A 30 5.77 -19.29 12.10
C ASN A 30 6.98 -18.80 12.90
N THR A 31 6.75 -18.35 14.10
CA THR A 31 7.80 -18.35 15.12
C THR A 31 7.20 -18.91 16.41
N THR A 32 7.55 -20.14 16.69
CA THR A 32 7.28 -20.84 17.95
C THR A 32 8.12 -20.21 19.03
N ILE A 33 7.51 -19.63 20.04
CA ILE A 33 8.19 -19.16 21.25
C ILE A 33 8.00 -20.25 22.32
N THR A 34 9.09 -20.89 22.69
CA THR A 34 9.18 -21.74 23.90
C THR A 34 9.38 -20.83 25.11
N ASN A 35 8.42 -20.85 26.01
CA ASN A 35 8.54 -20.25 27.34
C ASN A 35 9.45 -21.11 28.21
N GLN A 36 10.42 -20.50 28.87
CA GLN A 36 11.00 -21.01 30.11
C GLN A 36 10.75 -20.01 31.23
N ASP A 37 10.06 -20.51 32.26
CA ASP A 37 9.83 -19.84 33.52
C ASP A 37 11.13 -19.61 34.30
N THR A 38 11.28 -18.43 34.89
CA THR A 38 12.02 -18.28 36.14
C THR A 38 11.37 -17.21 37.01
N LYS A 39 10.82 -17.66 38.11
CA LYS A 39 10.37 -16.85 39.23
C LYS A 39 11.55 -16.29 39.98
N THR A 40 11.53 -15.00 40.32
CA THR A 40 12.12 -14.53 41.58
C THR A 40 11.35 -13.30 42.06
N SER A 41 10.81 -13.46 43.24
CA SER A 41 10.12 -12.46 44.05
C SER A 41 11.14 -11.63 44.84
N THR A 42 10.94 -10.32 44.93
CA THR A 42 11.29 -9.56 46.15
C THR A 42 10.45 -8.29 46.25
N SER A 43 9.77 -8.21 47.37
CA SER A 43 8.99 -7.06 47.83
C SER A 43 9.89 -6.03 48.48
N THR A 44 9.63 -4.75 48.34
CA THR A 44 9.76 -3.78 49.45
C THR A 44 8.90 -2.54 49.22
N ARG A 45 8.42 -2.06 50.28
CA ARG A 45 7.29 -1.28 50.73
C ARG A 45 7.63 0.22 50.83
N VAL A 46 6.63 1.04 50.44
CA VAL A 46 6.12 2.28 51.08
C VAL A 46 7.10 3.44 51.46
N THR A 47 6.83 4.63 50.98
CA THR A 47 6.27 5.71 51.83
C THR A 47 5.77 6.91 51.01
N SER A 48 4.62 7.38 51.44
CA SER A 48 3.96 8.63 51.02
C SER A 48 4.54 9.84 51.75
N GLU A 49 4.52 11.00 51.07
CA GLU A 49 4.24 12.26 51.76
C GLU A 49 3.63 13.32 50.82
N LYS A 50 2.62 13.96 51.33
CA LYS A 50 1.88 15.14 50.85
C LYS A 50 2.61 16.42 51.18
N HIS A 51 2.46 17.47 50.35
CA HIS A 51 2.06 18.85 50.73
C HIS A 51 1.90 19.72 49.50
N THR A 52 0.77 20.15 49.25
CA THR A 52 -0.07 21.37 49.42
C THR A 52 0.54 22.74 49.01
N THR A 53 -0.38 23.39 48.25
CA THR A 53 -0.74 24.82 48.15
C THR A 53 0.18 25.79 47.42
N SER A 54 -0.36 26.35 46.39
CA SER A 54 -1.14 27.57 46.11
C SER A 54 -0.39 28.69 45.41
N THR A 55 -1.09 29.29 44.54
CA THR A 55 -1.37 30.69 44.21
C THR A 55 -0.85 31.22 42.87
N SER A 56 -1.86 31.71 42.19
CA SER A 56 -1.93 32.56 41.02
C SER A 56 -0.89 33.68 40.93
N SER A 57 -0.41 33.95 39.72
CA SER A 57 -0.37 35.33 39.22
C SER A 57 -0.17 35.37 37.69
N THR A 58 -1.00 36.15 37.09
CA THR A 58 -1.00 36.61 35.70
C THR A 58 0.23 37.47 35.46
N SER A 59 1.01 37.19 34.41
CA SER A 59 1.84 38.23 33.81
C SER A 59 2.02 38.00 32.32
N VAL A 60 1.56 39.00 31.59
CA VAL A 60 1.86 39.25 30.18
C VAL A 60 3.36 39.54 30.06
N SER A 61 4.06 38.85 29.18
CA SER A 61 5.41 39.29 28.75
C SER A 61 5.68 38.89 27.31
N THR A 62 5.73 39.90 26.51
CA THR A 62 6.60 40.18 25.34
C THR A 62 7.45 39.06 24.81
N MET A 63 7.25 38.80 23.49
CA MET A 63 8.14 38.01 22.65
C MET A 63 9.55 38.57 22.64
N GLU A 64 10.48 37.85 23.19
CA GLU A 64 11.89 38.00 22.87
C GLU A 64 12.33 36.97 21.84
N LYS A 65 12.97 37.47 20.77
CA LYS A 65 13.67 36.71 19.78
C LYS A 65 14.90 36.01 20.40
N SER A 66 14.87 34.69 20.50
CA SER A 66 16.10 33.92 20.75
C SER A 66 16.62 33.36 19.42
N THR A 67 17.73 33.96 18.98
CA THR A 67 18.56 33.41 17.91
C THR A 67 19.42 32.30 18.49
N ALA A 68 19.10 31.07 18.18
CA ALA A 68 20.00 29.94 18.39
C ALA A 68 20.93 29.80 17.17
N LYS A 69 22.20 30.08 17.35
CA LYS A 69 23.26 29.77 16.38
C LYS A 69 23.55 28.28 16.44
N SER A 70 23.18 27.53 15.38
CA SER A 70 23.76 26.23 15.12
C SER A 70 24.78 26.35 14.00
N SER A 71 26.03 26.02 14.30
CA SER A 71 27.12 25.94 13.34
C SER A 71 27.05 24.61 12.59
N GLY A 72 26.38 24.59 11.46
CA GLY A 72 26.42 23.53 10.45
C GLY A 72 26.59 24.20 9.10
N VAL A 73 27.52 23.72 8.28
CA VAL A 73 27.74 24.23 6.93
C VAL A 73 26.47 24.02 6.12
N SER A 74 25.63 25.02 6.11
CA SER A 74 24.46 25.09 5.23
C SER A 74 24.93 25.69 3.91
N VAL A 75 24.88 24.92 2.84
CA VAL A 75 24.70 25.51 1.52
C VAL A 75 23.28 26.07 1.52
N SER A 76 23.16 27.33 1.90
CA SER A 76 21.90 28.05 1.87
C SER A 76 21.49 28.30 0.42
N VAL A 77 20.73 27.40 -0.16
CA VAL A 77 19.72 27.85 -1.10
C VAL A 77 18.68 28.49 -0.19
N GLY A 78 18.54 29.81 -0.24
CA GLY A 78 17.91 30.64 0.76
C GLY A 78 16.57 30.08 1.24
N ALA A 79 16.33 30.22 2.55
CA ALA A 79 15.01 29.99 3.14
C ALA A 79 13.98 30.81 2.37
N GLY A 80 13.36 30.17 1.38
CA GLY A 80 12.41 30.80 0.49
C GLY A 80 11.12 31.00 1.26
N ARG A 81 10.68 32.24 1.36
CA ARG A 81 9.31 32.53 1.71
C ARG A 81 8.40 32.04 0.57
N VAL A 82 7.46 31.21 0.88
CA VAL A 82 6.37 30.88 -0.04
C VAL A 82 5.33 32.00 0.08
N GLY A 83 5.60 33.15 -0.59
CA GLY A 83 4.89 34.38 -0.34
C GLY A 83 5.14 34.86 1.09
N ASP A 84 4.10 35.36 1.79
CA ASP A 84 4.19 35.77 3.20
C ASP A 84 4.10 34.60 4.20
N TYR A 85 3.98 33.37 3.71
CA TYR A 85 3.87 32.17 4.54
C TYR A 85 5.24 31.50 4.70
N VAL A 86 5.65 31.34 5.96
CA VAL A 86 6.84 30.55 6.32
C VAL A 86 6.38 29.09 6.48
N ALA A 87 7.00 28.16 5.76
CA ALA A 87 6.76 26.75 5.94
C ALA A 87 7.03 26.34 7.40
N VAL A 88 6.07 25.59 7.98
CA VAL A 88 6.18 25.11 9.35
C VAL A 88 6.35 23.59 9.36
N PRO A 89 6.98 23.02 10.39
CA PRO A 89 7.08 21.57 10.52
C PRO A 89 5.70 20.91 10.49
N ILE A 90 5.57 19.86 9.68
CA ILE A 90 4.36 19.04 9.56
C ILE A 90 4.42 17.84 10.50
N LEU A 91 5.61 17.25 10.62
CA LEU A 91 5.93 16.18 11.56
C LEU A 91 6.72 16.74 12.74
N SER A 92 6.62 16.11 13.91
CA SER A 92 7.45 16.51 15.05
C SER A 92 8.94 16.21 14.77
N ALA A 93 9.83 16.99 15.38
CA ALA A 93 11.27 16.77 15.24
C ALA A 93 11.73 15.39 15.74
N GLN A 94 10.94 14.76 16.63
CA GLN A 94 11.18 13.41 17.17
C GLN A 94 10.33 12.35 16.45
N HIS A 95 9.66 12.71 15.33
CA HIS A 95 8.85 11.75 14.60
C HIS A 95 9.68 10.54 14.21
N GLN A 96 9.20 9.36 14.61
CA GLN A 96 9.76 8.08 14.22
C GLN A 96 8.77 7.41 13.26
N PRO A 97 9.25 6.91 12.12
CA PRO A 97 8.38 6.13 11.23
C PRO A 97 7.71 4.99 12.01
N PRO A 98 6.43 4.71 11.74
CA PRO A 98 5.73 3.58 12.35
C PRO A 98 6.50 2.27 12.21
N ALA A 99 6.37 1.37 13.20
CA ALA A 99 7.05 0.07 13.17
C ALA A 99 6.69 -0.75 11.92
N ALA A 100 5.44 -0.64 11.46
CA ALA A 100 5.00 -1.28 10.21
C ALA A 100 5.76 -0.76 8.99
N LEU A 101 6.06 0.55 8.90
CA LEU A 101 6.88 1.11 7.82
C LEU A 101 8.32 0.61 7.90
N LYS A 102 8.91 0.56 9.12
CA LYS A 102 10.27 0.03 9.31
C LYS A 102 10.37 -1.43 8.86
N SER A 103 9.34 -2.24 9.12
CA SER A 103 9.31 -3.64 8.66
C SER A 103 9.13 -3.75 7.14
N ILE A 104 8.27 -2.93 6.53
CA ILE A 104 8.11 -2.86 5.07
C ILE A 104 9.40 -2.35 4.43
N GLN A 105 10.00 -1.29 4.97
CA GLN A 105 11.26 -0.76 4.49
C GLN A 105 12.39 -1.78 4.58
N ALA A 106 12.45 -2.57 5.67
CA ALA A 106 13.41 -3.65 5.81
C ALA A 106 13.22 -4.79 4.78
N VAL A 107 11.98 -5.03 4.32
CA VAL A 107 11.69 -5.98 3.22
C VAL A 107 12.07 -5.37 1.87
N ILE A 108 11.76 -4.07 1.66
CA ILE A 108 12.11 -3.35 0.42
C ILE A 108 13.64 -3.17 0.34
N ASP A 109 14.28 -2.89 1.46
CA ASP A 109 15.74 -2.72 1.58
C ASP A 109 16.49 -4.05 1.71
N ASN A 110 15.81 -5.17 1.41
CA ASN A 110 16.48 -6.45 1.30
C ASN A 110 17.42 -6.45 0.08
N ASP A 111 18.65 -6.07 0.33
CA ASP A 111 19.70 -5.92 -0.66
C ASP A 111 20.47 -7.23 -0.94
N ASN A 112 19.90 -8.39 -0.62
CA ASN A 112 20.56 -9.68 -0.79
C ASN A 112 21.01 -9.91 -2.22
N PHE A 113 20.19 -9.54 -3.23
CA PHE A 113 20.60 -9.65 -4.62
C PHE A 113 21.82 -8.79 -4.93
N ILE A 114 21.84 -7.54 -4.44
CA ILE A 114 22.98 -6.63 -4.60
C ILE A 114 24.23 -7.17 -3.91
N LYS A 115 24.10 -7.71 -2.68
CA LYS A 115 25.20 -8.37 -1.95
C LYS A 115 25.75 -9.59 -2.68
N LEU A 116 24.90 -10.30 -3.42
CA LEU A 116 25.29 -11.42 -4.29
C LEU A 116 25.79 -10.95 -5.66
N GLY A 117 25.96 -9.66 -5.87
CA GLY A 117 26.43 -9.08 -7.12
C GLY A 117 25.38 -9.02 -8.22
N GLN A 118 24.10 -9.26 -7.92
CA GLN A 118 22.99 -9.26 -8.87
C GLN A 118 22.31 -7.90 -8.85
N LEU A 119 22.09 -7.28 -10.01
CA LEU A 119 21.58 -5.91 -10.10
C LEU A 119 20.16 -5.84 -10.66
N ALA A 120 19.93 -6.49 -11.81
CA ALA A 120 18.66 -6.35 -12.51
C ALA A 120 18.35 -7.55 -13.41
N THR A 121 17.07 -7.86 -13.53
CA THR A 121 16.61 -8.68 -14.66
C THR A 121 16.46 -7.79 -15.89
N VAL A 122 16.89 -8.31 -17.04
CA VAL A 122 16.91 -7.58 -18.30
C VAL A 122 16.25 -8.37 -19.42
N LYS A 123 15.54 -7.68 -20.31
CA LYS A 123 14.90 -8.29 -21.47
C LYS A 123 15.53 -7.79 -22.75
N GLN A 124 15.89 -8.70 -23.63
CA GLN A 124 16.40 -8.39 -24.96
C GLN A 124 15.81 -9.36 -25.99
N LYS A 125 15.31 -8.83 -27.11
CA LYS A 125 14.68 -9.64 -28.19
C LYS A 125 13.63 -10.62 -27.65
N GLY A 126 12.84 -10.17 -26.66
CA GLY A 126 11.77 -10.96 -26.05
C GLY A 126 12.21 -12.01 -25.04
N LYS A 127 13.49 -12.08 -24.68
CA LYS A 127 14.06 -13.02 -23.72
C LYS A 127 14.64 -12.34 -22.51
N TRP A 128 14.50 -12.97 -21.34
CA TRP A 128 14.98 -12.48 -20.06
C TRP A 128 16.32 -13.10 -19.67
N GLY A 129 17.16 -12.30 -19.02
CA GLY A 129 18.41 -12.64 -18.39
C GLY A 129 18.67 -11.78 -17.15
N VAL A 130 19.88 -11.81 -16.61
CA VAL A 130 20.29 -11.09 -15.40
C VAL A 130 21.62 -10.38 -15.63
N VAL A 131 21.75 -9.15 -15.14
CA VAL A 131 23.00 -8.37 -15.11
C VAL A 131 23.44 -8.13 -13.68
N GLY A 132 24.76 -8.05 -13.49
CA GLY A 132 25.40 -7.83 -12.21
C GLY A 132 25.59 -6.36 -11.86
N THR A 133 25.99 -6.12 -10.60
CA THR A 133 26.31 -4.78 -10.07
C THR A 133 27.55 -4.15 -10.72
N ASP A 134 28.38 -4.96 -11.40
CA ASP A 134 29.51 -4.52 -12.23
C ASP A 134 29.11 -4.25 -13.71
N GLY A 135 27.82 -4.36 -14.02
CA GLY A 135 27.25 -4.16 -15.36
C GLY A 135 27.43 -5.35 -16.32
N LYS A 136 28.06 -6.44 -15.88
CA LYS A 136 28.24 -7.63 -16.73
C LYS A 136 27.00 -8.50 -16.73
N VAL A 137 26.82 -9.22 -17.83
CA VAL A 137 25.77 -10.25 -17.94
C VAL A 137 26.15 -11.44 -17.07
N LEU A 138 25.30 -11.76 -16.10
CA LEU A 138 25.43 -12.94 -15.24
C LEU A 138 24.66 -14.12 -15.81
N LEU A 139 23.49 -13.86 -16.38
CA LEU A 139 22.65 -14.85 -17.04
C LEU A 139 22.18 -14.27 -18.38
N GLU A 140 22.56 -14.94 -19.48
CA GLU A 140 22.21 -14.49 -20.84
C GLU A 140 20.68 -14.45 -21.05
N PRO A 141 20.16 -13.45 -21.81
CA PRO A 141 18.74 -13.35 -22.15
C PRO A 141 18.26 -14.54 -23.01
N GLN A 142 17.75 -15.57 -22.38
CA GLN A 142 17.29 -16.80 -23.04
C GLN A 142 15.92 -17.31 -22.56
N TYR A 143 15.44 -16.88 -21.42
CA TYR A 143 14.19 -17.34 -20.82
C TYR A 143 12.99 -16.54 -21.32
N LEU A 144 11.78 -17.15 -21.30
CA LEU A 144 10.53 -16.46 -21.64
C LEU A 144 10.12 -15.50 -20.55
N ASP A 145 10.37 -15.87 -19.31
CA ASP A 145 10.19 -15.05 -18.13
C ASP A 145 11.14 -15.50 -17.03
N ILE A 146 11.49 -14.59 -16.13
CA ILE A 146 12.30 -14.84 -14.94
C ILE A 146 11.64 -14.14 -13.77
N ASP A 147 11.36 -14.90 -12.70
CA ASP A 147 10.89 -14.40 -11.44
C ASP A 147 11.99 -14.60 -10.38
N PRO A 148 12.50 -13.51 -9.79
CA PRO A 148 13.47 -13.61 -8.72
C PRO A 148 12.84 -14.34 -7.55
N SER A 149 13.51 -15.37 -7.02
CA SER A 149 13.06 -16.00 -5.80
C SER A 149 13.16 -14.99 -4.63
N LEU A 150 12.18 -15.01 -3.74
CA LEU A 150 12.22 -14.21 -2.52
C LEU A 150 13.18 -14.82 -1.47
N SER A 151 13.81 -15.95 -1.76
CA SER A 151 14.80 -16.57 -0.90
C SER A 151 16.11 -15.78 -0.93
N ALA A 152 16.79 -15.75 0.19
CA ALA A 152 18.05 -15.03 0.37
C ALA A 152 19.25 -15.66 -0.37
N ASP A 153 19.02 -16.72 -1.14
CA ASP A 153 20.04 -17.49 -1.85
C ASP A 153 20.34 -16.98 -3.28
N GLY A 154 19.55 -16.00 -3.77
CA GLY A 154 19.74 -15.37 -5.07
C GLY A 154 19.40 -16.26 -6.25
N THR A 155 18.55 -17.28 -6.06
CA THR A 155 18.05 -18.13 -7.14
C THR A 155 16.86 -17.52 -7.87
N TYR A 156 16.48 -18.10 -9.00
CA TYR A 156 15.40 -17.61 -9.85
C TYR A 156 14.47 -18.74 -10.29
N TYR A 157 13.21 -18.41 -10.49
CA TYR A 157 12.29 -19.24 -11.27
C TYR A 157 12.28 -18.74 -12.72
N ALA A 158 12.59 -19.63 -13.68
CA ALA A 158 12.71 -19.28 -15.09
C ALA A 158 11.77 -20.13 -15.94
N TYR A 159 11.03 -19.47 -16.83
CA TYR A 159 10.07 -20.10 -17.72
C TYR A 159 10.70 -20.35 -19.09
N THR A 160 10.70 -21.60 -19.52
CA THR A 160 10.96 -22.00 -20.90
C THR A 160 9.63 -22.19 -21.65
N LYS A 161 9.65 -22.68 -22.89
CA LYS A 161 8.42 -23.07 -23.60
C LYS A 161 7.72 -24.30 -22.99
N LYS A 162 8.43 -25.10 -22.17
CA LYS A 162 7.95 -26.42 -21.73
C LYS A 162 8.07 -26.64 -20.25
N THR A 163 8.91 -25.87 -19.58
CA THR A 163 9.27 -26.10 -18.18
C THR A 163 9.29 -24.80 -17.37
N LEU A 164 8.97 -24.91 -16.10
CA LEU A 164 9.35 -23.98 -15.06
C LEU A 164 10.60 -24.55 -14.38
N GLU A 165 11.66 -23.79 -14.37
CA GLU A 165 12.96 -24.18 -13.84
C GLU A 165 13.30 -23.29 -12.64
N HIS A 166 13.78 -23.91 -11.56
CA HIS A 166 14.45 -23.23 -10.46
C HIS A 166 15.94 -23.27 -10.76
N ILE A 167 16.58 -22.12 -10.93
CA ILE A 167 17.93 -21.97 -11.43
C ILE A 167 18.82 -21.14 -10.52
N ASN A 168 20.10 -21.47 -10.52
CA ASN A 168 21.15 -20.61 -9.97
C ASN A 168 21.46 -19.46 -10.94
N ILE A 169 22.22 -18.47 -10.44
CA ILE A 169 22.66 -17.31 -11.24
C ILE A 169 23.53 -17.70 -12.45
N ASP A 170 24.24 -18.78 -12.38
CA ASP A 170 25.05 -19.33 -13.49
C ASP A 170 24.19 -20.08 -14.52
N GLY A 171 22.89 -20.16 -14.34
CA GLY A 171 21.95 -20.87 -15.19
C GLY A 171 21.90 -22.39 -14.94
N SER A 172 22.62 -22.90 -13.94
CA SER A 172 22.49 -24.30 -13.55
C SER A 172 21.12 -24.59 -12.95
N VAL A 173 20.48 -25.67 -13.38
CA VAL A 173 19.12 -26.03 -12.99
C VAL A 173 19.14 -26.77 -11.66
N ILE A 174 18.49 -26.22 -10.64
CA ILE A 174 18.30 -26.85 -9.33
C ILE A 174 17.16 -27.88 -9.42
N SER A 175 16.05 -27.48 -10.04
CA SER A 175 14.90 -28.34 -10.29
C SER A 175 14.15 -27.89 -11.53
N SER A 176 13.47 -28.82 -12.19
CA SER A 176 12.65 -28.56 -13.37
C SER A 176 11.36 -29.33 -13.27
N GLY A 177 10.24 -28.67 -13.57
CA GLY A 177 8.90 -29.26 -13.62
C GLY A 177 8.18 -28.88 -14.89
N VAL A 178 7.18 -29.67 -15.29
CA VAL A 178 6.25 -29.25 -16.32
C VAL A 178 5.49 -28.03 -15.78
N ASP A 179 5.45 -26.95 -16.55
CA ASP A 179 4.60 -25.82 -16.23
C ASP A 179 3.14 -26.30 -16.29
N THR A 180 2.62 -26.75 -15.16
CA THR A 180 1.19 -26.93 -14.96
C THR A 180 0.67 -25.54 -14.66
N TYR A 181 0.20 -24.88 -15.72
CA TYR A 181 -0.40 -23.57 -15.75
C TYR A 181 -0.85 -23.09 -14.37
N GLY A 182 0.10 -22.47 -13.67
CA GLY A 182 -0.13 -21.61 -12.53
C GLY A 182 -0.50 -22.28 -11.21
N GLU A 183 -0.18 -21.52 -10.19
CA GLU A 183 -0.66 -21.72 -8.81
C GLU A 183 -2.18 -21.95 -8.73
N HIS A 184 -2.93 -21.45 -9.72
CA HIS A 184 -4.39 -21.61 -9.80
C HIS A 184 -4.80 -23.07 -9.98
N ASP A 185 -4.11 -23.85 -10.79
CA ASP A 185 -4.41 -25.27 -10.97
C ASP A 185 -3.92 -26.12 -9.80
N LYS A 186 -2.79 -25.78 -9.18
CA LYS A 186 -2.34 -26.42 -7.93
C LYS A 186 -3.35 -26.23 -6.82
N ASP A 187 -3.92 -25.06 -6.74
CA ASP A 187 -4.95 -24.69 -5.77
C ASP A 187 -6.25 -25.48 -5.98
N ILE A 188 -6.68 -25.62 -7.22
CA ILE A 188 -7.86 -26.40 -7.58
C ILE A 188 -7.62 -27.89 -7.29
N LEU A 189 -6.43 -28.40 -7.63
CA LEU A 189 -6.06 -29.79 -7.37
C LEU A 189 -5.95 -30.05 -5.86
N ALA A 190 -5.32 -29.16 -5.08
CA ALA A 190 -5.23 -29.25 -3.63
C ALA A 190 -6.62 -29.24 -2.99
N ARG A 191 -7.52 -28.37 -3.44
CA ARG A 191 -8.91 -28.32 -2.97
C ARG A 191 -9.67 -29.61 -3.29
N ARG A 192 -9.48 -30.18 -4.48
CA ARG A 192 -10.09 -31.47 -4.87
C ARG A 192 -9.59 -32.61 -4.01
N GLU A 193 -8.29 -32.64 -3.71
CA GLU A 193 -7.70 -33.66 -2.85
C GLU A 193 -8.21 -33.55 -1.41
N ILE A 194 -8.26 -32.34 -0.85
CA ILE A 194 -8.85 -32.09 0.46
C ILE A 194 -10.32 -32.51 0.46
N ALA A 195 -11.11 -32.13 -0.55
CA ALA A 195 -12.50 -32.52 -0.66
C ALA A 195 -12.67 -34.06 -0.73
N LYS A 196 -11.75 -34.75 -1.42
CA LYS A 196 -11.73 -36.22 -1.48
C LYS A 196 -11.40 -36.86 -0.13
N ASN A 197 -10.43 -36.29 0.57
CA ASN A 197 -9.99 -36.81 1.89
C ASN A 197 -11.02 -36.55 2.98
N LEU A 198 -11.79 -35.46 2.88
CA LEU A 198 -12.91 -35.14 3.77
C LEU A 198 -14.17 -35.99 3.46
N SER A 199 -14.24 -36.60 2.29
CA SER A 199 -15.36 -37.45 1.90
C SER A 199 -15.23 -38.83 2.55
N ASN A 200 -15.92 -39.05 3.66
CA ASN A 200 -16.02 -40.37 4.31
C ASN A 200 -17.19 -41.14 3.68
N GLY A 201 -16.87 -42.15 2.86
CA GLY A 201 -17.79 -43.15 2.31
C GLY A 201 -19.18 -42.67 1.84
N ASP A 202 -20.00 -42.22 2.76
CA ASP A 202 -21.39 -41.79 2.50
C ASP A 202 -21.56 -40.28 2.30
N VAL A 203 -20.56 -39.45 2.60
CA VAL A 203 -20.63 -37.98 2.50
C VAL A 203 -19.70 -37.48 1.42
N LYS A 204 -20.28 -37.13 0.27
CA LYS A 204 -19.56 -36.51 -0.83
C LYS A 204 -19.50 -35.00 -0.63
N ILE A 205 -18.30 -34.46 -0.42
CA ILE A 205 -18.05 -33.02 -0.39
C ILE A 205 -17.95 -32.52 -1.85
N ASN A 206 -18.78 -31.56 -2.21
CA ASN A 206 -18.86 -31.02 -3.56
C ASN A 206 -17.90 -29.83 -3.77
N SER A 207 -17.70 -29.01 -2.73
CA SER A 207 -16.84 -27.82 -2.76
C SER A 207 -16.29 -27.51 -1.37
N ILE A 208 -15.16 -26.85 -1.33
CA ILE A 208 -14.55 -26.29 -0.11
C ILE A 208 -14.15 -24.84 -0.34
N SER A 209 -14.03 -24.07 0.73
CA SER A 209 -13.33 -22.77 0.75
C SER A 209 -11.99 -22.89 1.49
N TYR A 210 -11.14 -21.87 1.39
CA TYR A 210 -9.92 -21.82 2.17
C TYR A 210 -10.21 -21.78 3.67
N PRO A 211 -9.42 -22.47 4.49
CA PRO A 211 -9.53 -22.39 5.94
C PRO A 211 -9.20 -20.96 6.40
N SER A 212 -9.93 -20.50 7.42
CA SER A 212 -9.68 -19.24 8.11
C SER A 212 -10.15 -19.38 9.55
N ASP A 213 -9.40 -18.87 10.48
CA ASP A 213 -9.67 -19.00 11.93
C ASP A 213 -10.01 -20.44 12.34
N SER A 214 -9.29 -21.41 11.75
CA SER A 214 -9.46 -22.85 11.96
C SER A 214 -10.73 -23.48 11.36
N TYR A 215 -11.53 -22.73 10.58
CA TYR A 215 -12.73 -23.27 9.93
C TYR A 215 -12.59 -23.30 8.41
N THR A 216 -13.02 -24.42 7.81
CA THR A 216 -13.14 -24.56 6.36
C THR A 216 -14.60 -24.77 5.99
N ALA A 217 -15.13 -23.95 5.10
CA ALA A 217 -16.48 -24.16 4.57
C ALA A 217 -16.49 -25.36 3.62
N VAL A 218 -17.45 -26.26 3.80
CA VAL A 218 -17.64 -27.47 2.99
C VAL A 218 -19.07 -27.53 2.48
N SER A 219 -19.24 -27.91 1.21
CA SER A 219 -20.55 -28.07 0.59
C SER A 219 -20.89 -29.57 0.45
N VAL A 220 -22.02 -29.97 1.01
CA VAL A 220 -22.57 -31.33 0.95
C VAL A 220 -24.02 -31.23 0.46
N LYS A 221 -24.39 -31.95 -0.60
CA LYS A 221 -25.75 -31.94 -1.19
C LYS A 221 -26.29 -30.51 -1.40
N ASN A 222 -25.46 -29.62 -1.93
CA ASN A 222 -25.76 -28.20 -2.19
C ASN A 222 -26.09 -27.36 -0.94
N LYS A 223 -25.67 -27.81 0.24
CA LYS A 223 -25.72 -27.04 1.47
C LYS A 223 -24.33 -26.87 2.03
N TRP A 224 -24.08 -25.73 2.61
CA TRP A 224 -22.80 -25.38 3.21
C TRP A 224 -22.83 -25.56 4.74
N GLY A 225 -21.75 -26.11 5.25
CA GLY A 225 -21.42 -26.21 6.66
C GLY A 225 -19.93 -25.94 6.86
N PHE A 226 -19.39 -26.22 8.02
CA PHE A 226 -17.98 -25.94 8.34
C PHE A 226 -17.36 -27.11 9.10
N VAL A 227 -16.07 -27.33 8.80
CA VAL A 227 -15.20 -28.28 9.51
C VAL A 227 -14.03 -27.53 10.14
N ASP A 228 -13.50 -28.06 11.24
CA ASP A 228 -12.29 -27.53 11.88
C ASP A 228 -11.00 -28.01 11.18
N ALA A 229 -9.85 -27.58 11.72
CA ALA A 229 -8.53 -27.98 11.19
C ALA A 229 -8.26 -29.50 11.27
N SER A 230 -9.00 -30.25 12.10
CA SER A 230 -8.94 -31.72 12.20
C SER A 230 -9.94 -32.41 11.26
N ASN A 231 -10.63 -31.66 10.42
CA ASN A 231 -11.68 -32.10 9.49
C ASN A 231 -12.94 -32.63 10.20
N LYS A 232 -13.14 -32.29 11.46
CA LYS A 232 -14.36 -32.60 12.19
C LYS A 232 -15.43 -31.55 11.87
N THR A 233 -16.66 -32.00 11.59
CA THR A 233 -17.80 -31.11 11.40
C THR A 233 -18.09 -30.34 12.68
N VAL A 234 -18.05 -29.01 12.61
CA VAL A 234 -18.40 -28.09 13.70
C VAL A 234 -19.72 -27.38 13.44
N ILE A 235 -20.08 -27.18 12.18
CA ILE A 235 -21.37 -26.66 11.77
C ILE A 235 -21.93 -27.55 10.65
N GLU A 236 -23.05 -28.21 10.91
CA GLU A 236 -23.71 -29.09 9.94
C GLU A 236 -24.12 -28.35 8.66
N PRO A 237 -24.06 -29.02 7.48
CA PRO A 237 -24.43 -28.41 6.19
C PRO A 237 -25.90 -27.99 6.16
N GLN A 238 -26.19 -26.71 6.31
CA GLN A 238 -27.53 -26.14 6.40
C GLN A 238 -27.73 -24.86 5.57
N PHE A 239 -26.66 -24.12 5.29
CA PHE A 239 -26.72 -22.83 4.59
C PHE A 239 -26.79 -23.02 3.07
N LYS A 240 -27.42 -22.07 2.37
CA LYS A 240 -27.52 -22.08 0.89
C LYS A 240 -26.20 -21.65 0.24
N GLU A 241 -25.47 -20.73 0.87
CA GLU A 241 -24.27 -20.11 0.34
C GLU A 241 -23.38 -19.61 1.48
N VAL A 242 -22.07 -19.50 1.25
CA VAL A 242 -21.10 -18.86 2.12
C VAL A 242 -20.54 -17.66 1.38
N TYR A 243 -20.65 -16.47 1.96
CA TYR A 243 -20.16 -15.23 1.38
C TYR A 243 -18.76 -14.89 1.81
N THR A 244 -18.39 -15.22 3.07
CA THR A 244 -17.06 -14.95 3.61
C THR A 244 -16.51 -16.18 4.35
N LYS A 245 -15.19 -16.22 4.49
CA LYS A 245 -14.55 -17.09 5.47
C LYS A 245 -14.89 -16.63 6.89
N PHE A 246 -14.62 -17.47 7.90
CA PHE A 246 -14.59 -17.01 9.28
C PHE A 246 -13.46 -16.01 9.48
N SER A 247 -13.77 -14.89 10.07
CA SER A 247 -12.82 -13.88 10.53
C SER A 247 -13.38 -13.23 11.79
N GLU A 248 -12.56 -13.11 12.82
CA GLU A 248 -12.94 -12.55 14.12
C GLU A 248 -14.20 -13.23 14.73
N ASP A 249 -14.24 -14.56 14.67
CA ASP A 249 -15.34 -15.44 15.10
C ASP A 249 -16.68 -15.19 14.39
N ARG A 250 -16.67 -14.66 13.18
CA ARG A 250 -17.85 -14.38 12.37
C ARG A 250 -17.66 -14.83 10.92
N ALA A 251 -18.74 -15.31 10.33
CA ALA A 251 -18.83 -15.51 8.88
C ALA A 251 -20.19 -15.05 8.37
N PHE A 252 -20.26 -14.62 7.13
CA PHE A 252 -21.53 -14.30 6.47
C PHE A 252 -21.96 -15.44 5.57
N VAL A 253 -23.22 -15.85 5.74
CA VAL A 253 -23.80 -16.97 5.03
C VAL A 253 -25.22 -16.64 4.56
N LYS A 254 -25.73 -17.35 3.55
CA LYS A 254 -27.13 -17.31 3.14
C LYS A 254 -27.93 -18.38 3.89
N SER A 255 -28.84 -17.95 4.73
CA SER A 255 -29.73 -18.83 5.47
C SER A 255 -30.68 -19.61 4.55
N ALA A 256 -31.33 -20.66 5.08
CA ALA A 256 -32.37 -21.40 4.37
C ALA A 256 -33.53 -20.50 3.88
N LYS A 257 -33.82 -19.40 4.59
CA LYS A 257 -34.82 -18.40 4.22
C LYS A 257 -34.35 -17.42 3.12
N GLY A 258 -33.09 -17.53 2.65
CA GLY A 258 -32.52 -16.66 1.63
C GLY A 258 -32.00 -15.31 2.13
N LYS A 259 -31.92 -15.13 3.45
CA LYS A 259 -31.35 -13.93 4.09
C LYS A 259 -29.84 -14.09 4.29
N THR A 260 -29.11 -13.02 4.07
CA THR A 260 -27.69 -12.95 4.44
C THR A 260 -27.59 -12.67 5.92
N ILE A 261 -26.96 -13.54 6.66
CA ILE A 261 -26.81 -13.46 8.12
C ILE A 261 -25.36 -13.63 8.53
N ALA A 262 -24.98 -12.93 9.58
CA ALA A 262 -23.75 -13.23 10.31
C ALA A 262 -24.01 -14.40 11.26
N ILE A 263 -23.06 -15.34 11.34
CA ILE A 263 -23.10 -16.47 12.26
C ILE A 263 -21.87 -16.46 13.19
N ASP A 264 -22.03 -17.07 14.37
CA ASP A 264 -20.91 -17.40 15.28
C ASP A 264 -20.24 -18.75 14.92
N GLY A 265 -19.18 -19.09 15.65
CA GLY A 265 -18.44 -20.36 15.46
C GLY A 265 -19.25 -21.63 15.72
N SER A 266 -20.47 -21.53 16.30
CA SER A 266 -21.41 -22.63 16.48
C SER A 266 -22.51 -22.67 15.40
N GLY A 267 -22.49 -21.71 14.46
CA GLY A 267 -23.49 -21.60 13.39
C GLY A 267 -24.78 -20.89 13.81
N ASN A 268 -24.83 -20.26 14.99
CA ASN A 268 -26.00 -19.52 15.43
C ASN A 268 -26.07 -18.16 14.69
N PRO A 269 -27.25 -17.73 14.24
CA PRO A 269 -27.43 -16.43 13.64
C PRO A 269 -27.28 -15.32 14.68
N ILE A 270 -26.48 -14.29 14.36
CA ILE A 270 -26.24 -13.11 15.21
C ILE A 270 -27.12 -11.95 14.75
N PHE A 271 -27.04 -11.59 13.46
CA PHE A 271 -27.84 -10.53 12.87
C PHE A 271 -28.01 -10.74 11.36
N GLU A 272 -28.94 -10.02 10.73
CA GLU A 272 -29.15 -9.99 9.28
C GLU A 272 -28.31 -8.87 8.66
N ALA A 273 -27.49 -9.19 7.67
CA ALA A 273 -26.67 -8.22 6.95
C ALA A 273 -27.51 -7.31 6.05
N PRO A 274 -27.09 -6.04 5.83
CA PRO A 274 -27.83 -5.10 4.97
C PRO A 274 -27.87 -5.49 3.49
N THR A 275 -26.90 -6.27 3.04
CA THR A 275 -26.72 -6.72 1.64
C THR A 275 -26.06 -8.10 1.62
N ASP A 276 -26.01 -8.73 0.45
CA ASP A 276 -25.24 -9.95 0.18
C ASP A 276 -23.84 -9.67 -0.38
N ASP A 277 -23.54 -8.42 -0.74
CA ASP A 277 -22.19 -7.95 -1.04
C ASP A 277 -21.55 -7.38 0.24
N ILE A 278 -20.90 -8.26 0.99
CA ILE A 278 -20.32 -7.98 2.30
C ILE A 278 -19.00 -8.74 2.46
N ASP A 279 -18.00 -8.06 3.03
CA ASP A 279 -16.68 -8.64 3.30
C ASP A 279 -16.60 -9.27 4.69
N GLU A 280 -15.57 -10.09 4.92
CA GLU A 280 -15.24 -10.57 6.25
C GLU A 280 -14.87 -9.42 7.21
N PHE A 281 -14.99 -9.67 8.51
CA PHE A 281 -14.55 -8.72 9.53
C PHE A 281 -13.04 -8.51 9.50
N LYS A 282 -12.64 -7.24 9.59
CA LYS A 282 -11.23 -6.80 9.71
C LYS A 282 -11.13 -5.69 10.74
N ASN A 283 -10.41 -5.96 11.82
CA ASN A 283 -10.26 -5.02 12.92
C ASN A 283 -11.62 -4.50 13.46
N GLY A 284 -12.56 -5.40 13.68
CA GLY A 284 -13.87 -5.12 14.28
C GLY A 284 -14.94 -4.59 13.33
N LEU A 285 -14.66 -4.38 12.05
CA LEU A 285 -15.62 -3.85 11.06
C LEU A 285 -15.72 -4.75 9.83
N ALA A 286 -16.92 -4.85 9.26
CA ALA A 286 -17.16 -5.44 7.96
C ALA A 286 -17.67 -4.36 6.99
N GLU A 287 -17.10 -4.33 5.79
CA GLU A 287 -17.57 -3.48 4.71
C GLU A 287 -18.75 -4.14 4.01
N TYR A 288 -19.82 -3.42 3.78
CA TYR A 288 -20.93 -3.85 2.93
C TYR A 288 -21.16 -2.85 1.81
N ARG A 289 -21.64 -3.33 0.65
CA ARG A 289 -21.78 -2.53 -0.57
C ARG A 289 -23.18 -2.60 -1.14
N ARG A 290 -23.61 -1.49 -1.74
CA ARG A 290 -24.80 -1.40 -2.58
C ARG A 290 -24.38 -0.95 -3.96
N HIS A 291 -24.63 -1.77 -4.97
CA HIS A 291 -24.33 -1.43 -6.35
C HIS A 291 -25.23 -0.32 -6.86
N ILE A 292 -24.66 0.66 -7.57
CA ILE A 292 -25.36 1.71 -8.28
C ILE A 292 -25.18 1.52 -9.80
N SER A 293 -26.21 1.81 -10.59
CA SER A 293 -26.27 1.48 -12.01
C SER A 293 -25.34 2.28 -12.95
N LYS A 294 -24.53 3.19 -12.41
CA LYS A 294 -23.65 4.08 -13.19
C LYS A 294 -22.18 3.68 -13.02
N PHE A 295 -21.67 2.91 -13.95
CA PHE A 295 -20.26 2.57 -14.03
C PHE A 295 -19.49 3.65 -14.83
N ASN A 296 -18.44 4.23 -14.25
CA ASN A 296 -17.56 5.17 -14.90
C ASN A 296 -16.16 4.54 -15.15
N LEU A 297 -15.93 4.09 -16.40
CA LEU A 297 -14.68 3.44 -16.78
C LEU A 297 -13.43 4.31 -16.57
N GLY A 298 -13.55 5.62 -16.75
CA GLY A 298 -12.43 6.56 -16.56
C GLY A 298 -12.00 6.63 -15.10
N GLY A 299 -12.97 6.73 -14.19
CA GLY A 299 -12.71 6.73 -12.75
C GLY A 299 -12.19 5.40 -12.24
N PHE A 300 -12.69 4.27 -12.78
CA PHE A 300 -12.17 2.94 -12.46
C PHE A 300 -10.68 2.79 -12.84
N LEU A 301 -10.26 3.30 -14.00
CA LEU A 301 -8.85 3.29 -14.41
C LEU A 301 -7.98 4.18 -13.50
N SER A 302 -8.49 5.34 -13.08
CA SER A 302 -7.79 6.22 -12.13
C SER A 302 -7.62 5.55 -10.77
N MET A 303 -8.67 4.87 -10.28
CA MET A 303 -8.63 4.09 -9.04
C MET A 303 -7.59 2.96 -9.12
N ALA A 304 -7.55 2.22 -10.24
CA ALA A 304 -6.59 1.13 -10.42
C ALA A 304 -5.13 1.64 -10.40
N VAL A 305 -4.86 2.82 -10.98
CA VAL A 305 -3.54 3.48 -10.91
C VAL A 305 -3.23 3.91 -9.48
N GLY A 306 -4.19 4.49 -8.77
CA GLY A 306 -4.05 4.91 -7.37
C GLY A 306 -3.73 3.73 -6.44
N ILE A 307 -4.41 2.58 -6.61
CA ILE A 307 -4.12 1.35 -5.86
C ILE A 307 -2.67 0.89 -6.10
N GLY A 308 -2.21 0.88 -7.36
CA GLY A 308 -0.84 0.49 -7.70
C GLY A 308 0.22 1.37 -7.05
N LEU A 309 -0.04 2.68 -6.97
CA LEU A 309 0.88 3.64 -6.35
C LEU A 309 0.84 3.57 -4.82
N SER A 310 -0.34 3.38 -4.21
CA SER A 310 -0.48 3.29 -2.76
C SER A 310 0.15 2.02 -2.17
N SER A 311 0.28 0.94 -2.93
CA SER A 311 0.97 -0.27 -2.49
C SER A 311 2.48 -0.09 -2.29
N GLN A 312 3.06 0.98 -2.84
CA GLN A 312 4.51 1.23 -2.80
C GLN A 312 4.98 2.13 -1.65
N GLY A 313 4.11 2.69 -0.83
CA GLY A 313 4.57 3.59 0.21
C GLY A 313 3.53 4.04 1.23
N GLY A 314 2.37 3.41 1.27
CA GLY A 314 1.31 3.82 2.19
C GLY A 314 0.62 5.13 1.80
N ILE A 315 0.90 5.66 0.63
CA ILE A 315 0.28 6.87 0.10
C ILE A 315 -1.05 6.48 -0.54
N TYR A 316 -2.09 7.17 -0.14
CA TYR A 316 -3.45 6.96 -0.62
C TYR A 316 -3.94 8.21 -1.35
N TYR A 317 -4.31 8.05 -2.60
CA TYR A 317 -4.79 9.16 -3.43
C TYR A 317 -6.31 9.30 -3.32
N GLY A 318 -6.78 10.34 -2.63
CA GLY A 318 -8.19 10.56 -2.34
C GLY A 318 -9.09 10.57 -3.58
N ASP A 319 -8.71 11.26 -4.63
CA ASP A 319 -9.48 11.32 -5.88
C ASP A 319 -9.50 9.99 -6.65
N ALA A 320 -8.37 9.26 -6.66
CA ALA A 320 -8.29 7.97 -7.31
C ALA A 320 -9.21 6.92 -6.65
N TRP A 321 -9.52 7.09 -5.36
CA TRP A 321 -10.39 6.23 -4.58
C TRP A 321 -11.81 6.75 -4.44
N ASN A 322 -12.20 7.78 -5.20
CA ASN A 322 -13.55 8.32 -5.12
C ASN A 322 -14.59 7.24 -5.48
N PRO A 323 -15.45 6.82 -4.52
CA PRO A 323 -16.40 5.73 -4.72
C PRO A 323 -17.45 6.02 -5.79
N VAL A 324 -17.62 7.27 -6.21
CA VAL A 324 -18.50 7.62 -7.33
C VAL A 324 -18.06 6.95 -8.63
N TYR A 325 -16.80 6.55 -8.72
CA TYR A 325 -16.22 5.95 -9.92
C TYR A 325 -16.29 4.42 -9.98
N ASP A 326 -16.40 3.74 -8.84
CA ASP A 326 -16.44 2.27 -8.80
C ASP A 326 -17.84 1.68 -8.90
N GLY A 327 -18.87 2.51 -8.88
CA GLY A 327 -20.27 2.08 -9.03
C GLY A 327 -20.86 1.44 -7.78
N VAL A 328 -20.25 1.63 -6.61
CA VAL A 328 -20.73 1.11 -5.33
C VAL A 328 -20.88 2.19 -4.27
N LYS A 329 -21.85 2.01 -3.39
CA LYS A 329 -22.02 2.76 -2.14
C LYS A 329 -21.62 1.86 -0.98
N ARG A 330 -20.56 2.25 -0.26
CA ARG A 330 -20.02 1.51 0.88
C ARG A 330 -20.67 1.93 2.18
N GLY A 331 -20.78 0.98 3.09
CA GLY A 331 -21.04 1.20 4.50
C GLY A 331 -20.22 0.25 5.35
N TYR A 332 -20.19 0.49 6.64
CA TYR A 332 -19.45 -0.32 7.61
C TYR A 332 -20.34 -0.67 8.78
N LEU A 333 -20.25 -1.91 9.24
CA LEU A 333 -20.95 -2.38 10.43
C LEU A 333 -19.98 -3.08 11.39
N ASP A 334 -20.34 -3.08 12.68
CA ASP A 334 -19.60 -3.76 13.72
C ASP A 334 -19.98 -5.24 13.84
N ARG A 335 -19.28 -5.97 14.73
CA ARG A 335 -19.49 -7.41 14.99
C ARG A 335 -20.86 -7.74 15.57
N SER A 336 -21.61 -6.75 16.04
CA SER A 336 -22.98 -6.89 16.57
C SER A 336 -24.04 -6.54 15.52
N GLY A 337 -23.63 -6.07 14.32
CA GLY A 337 -24.51 -5.66 13.24
C GLY A 337 -24.95 -4.22 13.31
N ASN A 338 -24.41 -3.41 14.21
CA ASN A 338 -24.69 -1.97 14.25
C ASN A 338 -24.01 -1.30 13.05
N ILE A 339 -24.77 -0.49 12.32
CA ILE A 339 -24.22 0.30 11.22
C ILE A 339 -23.41 1.45 11.82
N ILE A 340 -22.10 1.41 11.59
CA ILE A 340 -21.16 2.43 12.05
C ILE A 340 -21.07 3.57 11.03
N ILE A 341 -21.02 3.25 9.75
CA ILE A 341 -21.07 4.23 8.65
C ILE A 341 -22.09 3.75 7.62
N ASP A 342 -23.12 4.57 7.37
CA ASP A 342 -24.21 4.17 6.48
C ASP A 342 -23.84 4.39 5.01
N SER A 343 -24.14 3.41 4.18
CA SER A 343 -24.04 3.49 2.71
C SER A 343 -25.01 4.49 2.07
N LYS A 344 -25.93 5.12 2.84
CA LYS A 344 -26.77 6.22 2.37
C LYS A 344 -26.02 7.54 2.19
N ASN A 345 -24.83 7.70 2.77
CA ASN A 345 -23.98 8.85 2.49
C ASN A 345 -23.75 9.00 0.97
N ASP A 346 -23.43 10.20 0.52
CA ASP A 346 -23.17 10.47 -0.91
C ASP A 346 -22.02 9.61 -1.40
N ALA A 347 -20.94 9.52 -0.62
CA ALA A 347 -19.80 8.65 -0.85
C ALA A 347 -19.09 8.30 0.46
N VAL A 348 -18.55 7.08 0.53
CA VAL A 348 -17.69 6.59 1.61
C VAL A 348 -16.50 5.91 0.96
N TRP A 349 -15.29 6.33 1.35
CA TRP A 349 -14.05 5.75 0.84
C TRP A 349 -13.71 4.43 1.54
N PRO A 350 -12.78 3.63 1.00
CA PRO A 350 -12.28 2.46 1.72
C PRO A 350 -11.73 2.81 3.10
N MET A 351 -11.99 1.94 4.08
CA MET A 351 -11.55 2.14 5.47
C MET A 351 -10.04 1.98 5.60
N THR A 352 -9.39 2.95 6.22
CA THR A 352 -7.98 2.86 6.63
C THR A 352 -7.87 2.50 8.11
N SER A 353 -6.64 2.37 8.62
CA SER A 353 -6.37 2.18 10.05
C SER A 353 -6.92 3.32 10.91
N TYR A 354 -6.97 4.54 10.39
CA TYR A 354 -7.45 5.74 11.09
C TYR A 354 -8.93 5.99 10.94
N GLY A 355 -9.52 5.58 9.82
CA GLY A 355 -10.90 5.87 9.47
C GLY A 355 -11.09 5.99 7.96
N THR A 356 -12.09 6.74 7.55
CA THR A 356 -12.44 6.94 6.14
C THR A 356 -12.98 8.33 5.85
N LEU A 357 -12.78 8.78 4.61
CA LEU A 357 -13.45 9.95 4.07
C LEU A 357 -14.94 9.65 3.88
N VAL A 358 -15.78 10.59 4.27
CA VAL A 358 -17.23 10.50 4.10
C VAL A 358 -17.76 11.81 3.51
N LYS A 359 -18.43 11.69 2.37
CA LYS A 359 -19.15 12.79 1.76
C LYS A 359 -20.63 12.67 2.09
N ASN A 360 -21.22 13.72 2.64
CA ASN A 360 -22.64 13.79 2.96
C ASN A 360 -23.17 15.19 2.65
N GLN A 361 -24.29 15.28 1.93
CA GLN A 361 -24.88 16.53 1.48
C GLN A 361 -23.87 17.46 0.77
N GLY A 362 -23.01 16.86 -0.05
CA GLY A 362 -21.96 17.54 -0.81
C GLY A 362 -20.73 17.97 0.00
N LYS A 363 -20.76 17.87 1.34
CA LYS A 363 -19.65 18.21 2.23
C LYS A 363 -18.80 16.98 2.56
N LEU A 364 -17.48 17.14 2.56
CA LEU A 364 -16.51 16.08 2.83
C LEU A 364 -15.91 16.26 4.23
N GLY A 365 -15.88 15.17 4.99
CA GLY A 365 -15.22 15.08 6.29
C GLY A 365 -14.48 13.76 6.43
N PHE A 366 -13.84 13.54 7.56
CA PHE A 366 -13.17 12.28 7.88
C PHE A 366 -13.74 11.70 9.17
N MET A 367 -14.24 10.46 9.10
CA MET A 367 -14.73 9.70 10.25
C MET A 367 -13.69 8.70 10.71
N ASN A 368 -13.52 8.57 12.03
CA ASN A 368 -12.75 7.50 12.63
C ASN A 368 -13.47 6.15 12.48
N ARG A 369 -12.84 5.08 12.94
CA ARG A 369 -13.39 3.72 12.87
C ARG A 369 -14.62 3.48 13.77
N LYS A 370 -14.96 4.44 14.65
CA LYS A 370 -16.18 4.43 15.49
C LYS A 370 -17.35 5.16 14.84
N GLY A 371 -17.15 5.75 13.65
CA GLY A 371 -18.17 6.55 12.97
C GLY A 371 -18.29 7.99 13.46
N GLU A 372 -17.29 8.47 14.18
CA GLU A 372 -17.26 9.85 14.70
C GLU A 372 -16.44 10.74 13.74
N TYR A 373 -16.96 11.92 13.41
CA TYR A 373 -16.19 12.90 12.64
C TYR A 373 -15.04 13.47 13.46
N ILE A 374 -13.80 13.20 13.06
CA ILE A 374 -12.61 13.84 13.61
C ILE A 374 -12.19 15.07 12.78
N ILE A 375 -12.50 15.08 11.47
CA ILE A 375 -12.49 16.29 10.64
C ILE A 375 -13.95 16.54 10.24
N GLN A 376 -14.49 17.66 10.69
CA GLN A 376 -15.90 18.00 10.42
C GLN A 376 -16.15 18.20 8.93
N PRO A 377 -17.34 17.81 8.42
CA PRO A 377 -17.69 17.98 7.02
C PRO A 377 -17.72 19.45 6.62
N ASP A 378 -16.98 19.78 5.56
CA ASP A 378 -17.01 21.13 4.99
C ASP A 378 -16.84 21.08 3.45
N ASN A 379 -16.76 22.25 2.82
CA ASN A 379 -16.63 22.39 1.37
C ASN A 379 -15.22 22.00 0.88
N TYR A 380 -14.88 20.72 1.08
CA TYR A 380 -13.59 20.15 0.71
C TYR A 380 -13.71 19.20 -0.48
N ASP A 381 -12.60 19.09 -1.24
CA ASP A 381 -12.29 17.92 -2.06
C ASP A 381 -11.13 17.14 -1.43
N ALA A 382 -11.08 15.83 -1.72
CA ALA A 382 -10.03 14.96 -1.23
C ALA A 382 -8.75 15.16 -2.04
N GLY A 383 -7.63 15.31 -1.34
CA GLY A 383 -6.29 15.18 -1.89
C GLY A 383 -5.65 13.85 -1.51
N GLU A 384 -4.34 13.82 -1.38
CA GLU A 384 -3.59 12.63 -1.00
C GLU A 384 -3.71 12.33 0.50
N MET A 385 -3.64 11.04 0.83
CA MET A 385 -3.60 10.57 2.21
C MET A 385 -2.32 9.76 2.43
N ASP A 386 -1.53 10.17 3.42
CA ASP A 386 -0.38 9.41 3.92
C ASP A 386 -0.82 8.64 5.19
N THR A 387 -1.14 7.36 5.00
CA THR A 387 -1.57 6.49 6.12
C THR A 387 -0.41 6.09 7.04
N ILE A 388 0.83 6.36 6.66
CA ILE A 388 2.01 6.08 7.48
C ILE A 388 2.17 7.17 8.53
N ASN A 389 2.10 8.42 8.12
CA ASN A 389 2.26 9.58 8.99
C ASN A 389 0.92 10.12 9.52
N ALA A 390 -0.19 9.45 9.24
CA ALA A 390 -1.55 9.89 9.60
C ALA A 390 -1.90 11.29 9.07
N LEU A 391 -1.54 11.58 7.82
CA LEU A 391 -1.78 12.88 7.19
C LEU A 391 -2.80 12.78 6.05
N LEU A 392 -3.60 13.82 5.91
CA LEU A 392 -4.59 13.98 4.85
C LEU A 392 -4.48 15.37 4.24
N VAL A 393 -4.29 15.43 2.93
CA VAL A 393 -4.44 16.66 2.17
C VAL A 393 -5.94 16.85 1.86
N LEU A 394 -6.47 18.00 2.22
CA LEU A 394 -7.79 18.46 1.77
C LEU A 394 -7.62 19.72 0.93
N ILE A 395 -8.50 19.87 -0.06
CA ILE A 395 -8.56 21.05 -0.92
C ILE A 395 -9.81 21.82 -0.55
N ASN A 396 -9.63 23.05 -0.06
CA ASN A 396 -10.74 23.94 0.22
C ASN A 396 -11.30 24.48 -1.11
N LYS A 397 -12.56 24.15 -1.43
CA LYS A 397 -13.20 24.52 -2.70
C LYS A 397 -13.51 26.00 -2.82
N ASP A 398 -13.59 26.73 -1.71
CA ASP A 398 -13.90 28.15 -1.73
C ASP A 398 -12.72 28.99 -2.26
N ASN A 399 -11.49 28.53 -2.04
CA ASN A 399 -10.28 29.23 -2.49
C ASN A 399 -9.36 28.37 -3.40
N GLY A 400 -9.70 27.08 -3.62
CA GLY A 400 -8.92 26.17 -4.44
C GLY A 400 -7.56 25.80 -3.86
N LYS A 401 -7.33 26.02 -2.56
CA LYS A 401 -6.03 25.76 -1.92
C LYS A 401 -6.03 24.46 -1.12
N ALA A 402 -4.88 23.80 -1.11
CA ALA A 402 -4.61 22.60 -0.35
C ALA A 402 -4.06 22.92 1.05
N GLY A 403 -4.47 22.12 2.04
CA GLY A 403 -3.99 22.13 3.40
C GLY A 403 -3.85 20.70 3.93
N ILE A 404 -3.15 20.51 5.04
CA ILE A 404 -2.90 19.20 5.63
C ILE A 404 -3.55 19.08 6.98
N PHE A 405 -4.18 17.94 7.23
CA PHE A 405 -4.79 17.55 8.50
C PHE A 405 -4.11 16.29 9.05
N ASN A 406 -4.03 16.20 10.37
CA ASN A 406 -3.62 15.00 11.06
C ASN A 406 -4.84 14.09 11.28
N LEU A 407 -4.77 12.82 10.86
CA LEU A 407 -5.87 11.86 10.91
C LEU A 407 -6.17 11.29 12.31
N GLU A 408 -5.23 11.43 13.25
CA GLU A 408 -5.44 10.96 14.62
C GLU A 408 -6.17 12.01 15.45
N THR A 409 -5.83 13.29 15.23
CA THR A 409 -6.31 14.40 16.05
C THR A 409 -7.38 15.25 15.37
N GLY A 410 -7.55 15.13 14.06
CA GLY A 410 -8.39 15.98 13.22
C GLY A 410 -7.91 17.42 13.10
N LYS A 411 -6.74 17.75 13.65
CA LYS A 411 -6.19 19.12 13.61
C LYS A 411 -5.58 19.42 12.25
N GLN A 412 -5.82 20.63 11.78
CA GLN A 412 -5.11 21.18 10.64
C GLN A 412 -3.66 21.48 11.05
N VAL A 413 -2.69 20.86 10.38
CA VAL A 413 -1.25 21.02 10.62
C VAL A 413 -0.58 21.92 9.59
N ASN A 414 -1.21 22.11 8.44
CA ASN A 414 -0.78 23.06 7.43
C ASN A 414 -2.00 23.79 6.86
N PRO A 415 -2.02 25.13 6.84
CA PRO A 415 -3.17 25.90 6.35
C PRO A 415 -3.36 25.79 4.83
N PHE A 416 -4.54 26.20 4.34
CA PHE A 416 -4.91 26.23 2.93
C PHE A 416 -4.21 27.37 2.17
N VAL A 417 -2.93 27.17 1.83
CA VAL A 417 -2.08 28.21 1.18
C VAL A 417 -1.43 27.74 -0.11
N TYR A 418 -1.36 26.42 -0.36
CA TYR A 418 -0.75 25.88 -1.56
C TYR A 418 -1.80 25.57 -2.64
N ASP A 419 -1.39 25.62 -3.92
CA ASP A 419 -2.24 25.21 -5.05
C ASP A 419 -2.39 23.69 -5.12
N SER A 420 -1.34 22.97 -4.73
CA SER A 420 -1.36 21.51 -4.56
C SER A 420 -0.30 21.05 -3.56
N ILE A 421 -0.54 19.90 -2.96
CA ILE A 421 0.39 19.20 -2.07
C ILE A 421 0.39 17.72 -2.47
N ASN A 422 1.60 17.12 -2.58
CA ASN A 422 1.80 15.70 -2.83
C ASN A 422 2.87 15.17 -1.89
N PHE A 423 2.67 13.99 -1.31
CA PHE A 423 3.68 13.31 -0.52
C PHE A 423 4.58 12.49 -1.45
N VAL A 424 5.89 12.71 -1.38
CA VAL A 424 6.87 12.05 -2.28
C VAL A 424 7.81 11.11 -1.53
N SER A 425 7.81 11.14 -0.20
CA SER A 425 8.41 10.15 0.68
C SER A 425 7.80 10.25 2.08
N ALA A 426 8.22 9.39 3.00
CA ALA A 426 7.78 9.44 4.40
C ALA A 426 8.14 10.76 5.13
N THR A 427 9.09 11.54 4.61
CA THR A 427 9.56 12.77 5.24
C THR A 427 9.58 13.97 4.30
N ARG A 428 9.16 13.81 3.04
CA ARG A 428 9.20 14.86 2.02
C ARG A 428 7.84 15.05 1.38
N MET A 429 7.44 16.30 1.22
CA MET A 429 6.29 16.68 0.41
C MET A 429 6.68 17.66 -0.69
N VAL A 430 5.92 17.65 -1.76
CA VAL A 430 5.99 18.66 -2.82
C VAL A 430 4.78 19.56 -2.71
N ALA A 431 5.00 20.86 -2.57
CA ALA A 431 3.95 21.86 -2.56
C ALA A 431 4.10 22.82 -3.73
N THR A 432 3.02 23.13 -4.44
CA THR A 432 3.00 24.13 -5.52
C THR A 432 2.34 25.39 -5.03
N LYS A 433 2.93 26.55 -5.33
CA LYS A 433 2.32 27.86 -5.10
C LYS A 433 2.71 28.83 -6.22
N GLY A 434 1.73 29.32 -6.96
CA GLY A 434 1.97 30.17 -8.13
C GLY A 434 2.80 29.45 -9.19
N GLU A 435 3.90 30.06 -9.60
CA GLU A 435 4.80 29.51 -10.62
C GLU A 435 5.90 28.59 -10.06
N SER A 436 5.91 28.36 -8.75
CA SER A 436 6.98 27.62 -8.09
C SER A 436 6.47 26.33 -7.45
N LYS A 437 7.34 25.33 -7.46
CA LYS A 437 7.16 24.05 -6.80
C LYS A 437 8.30 23.84 -5.79
N TYR A 438 7.96 23.43 -4.60
CA TYR A 438 8.86 23.32 -3.45
C TYR A 438 8.89 21.90 -2.95
N LEU A 439 10.10 21.34 -2.80
CA LEU A 439 10.33 20.14 -2.02
C LEU A 439 10.58 20.57 -0.57
N ILE A 440 9.75 20.10 0.33
CA ILE A 440 9.73 20.51 1.74
C ILE A 440 10.04 19.31 2.62
N ASP A 441 11.00 19.48 3.53
CA ASP A 441 11.23 18.56 4.63
C ASP A 441 10.11 18.69 5.66
N MET A 442 9.33 17.66 5.88
CA MET A 442 8.14 17.72 6.74
C MET A 442 8.49 17.80 8.24
N GLN A 443 9.68 17.40 8.65
CA GLN A 443 10.13 17.49 10.05
C GLN A 443 10.61 18.88 10.42
N SER A 444 11.40 19.51 9.55
CA SER A 444 11.93 20.85 9.80
C SER A 444 11.04 21.97 9.27
N GLY A 445 10.18 21.67 8.29
CA GLY A 445 9.44 22.66 7.52
C GLY A 445 10.30 23.44 6.52
N ASN A 446 11.55 23.06 6.32
CA ASN A 446 12.46 23.76 5.42
C ASN A 446 12.21 23.37 3.96
N ILE A 447 12.34 24.36 3.07
CA ILE A 447 12.39 24.12 1.63
C ILE A 447 13.80 23.64 1.30
N VAL A 448 13.92 22.40 0.83
CA VAL A 448 15.22 21.80 0.47
C VAL A 448 15.50 21.90 -1.03
N PHE A 449 14.46 22.04 -1.86
CA PHE A 449 14.63 22.23 -3.31
C PHE A 449 13.49 23.08 -3.86
N THR A 450 13.79 23.91 -4.86
CA THR A 450 12.79 24.74 -5.55
C THR A 450 12.94 24.59 -7.05
N THR A 451 11.82 24.47 -7.73
CA THR A 451 11.77 24.40 -9.19
C THR A 451 10.51 25.09 -9.73
N ASN A 452 10.40 25.19 -11.06
CA ASN A 452 9.22 25.73 -11.72
C ASN A 452 8.02 24.78 -11.57
N LYS A 453 6.80 25.30 -11.55
CA LYS A 453 5.56 24.51 -11.45
C LYS A 453 5.42 23.44 -12.53
N ASP A 454 5.99 23.67 -13.73
CA ASP A 454 5.95 22.75 -14.85
C ASP A 454 6.84 21.52 -14.69
N MET A 455 7.76 21.54 -13.72
CA MET A 455 8.59 20.41 -13.41
C MET A 455 7.83 19.42 -12.53
N THR A 456 8.01 18.14 -12.77
CA THR A 456 7.53 17.07 -11.90
C THR A 456 8.68 16.64 -11.00
N ILE A 457 8.42 16.49 -9.71
CA ILE A 457 9.29 15.81 -8.76
C ILE A 457 8.63 14.46 -8.48
N ASP A 458 9.29 13.38 -8.86
CA ASP A 458 8.78 12.02 -8.69
C ASP A 458 8.84 11.58 -7.22
N VAL A 459 8.17 10.48 -6.92
CA VAL A 459 8.30 9.80 -5.61
C VAL A 459 9.73 9.33 -5.43
N PHE A 460 10.25 9.52 -4.22
CA PHE A 460 11.60 9.10 -3.85
C PHE A 460 11.69 7.57 -3.82
N GLY A 461 12.72 7.05 -4.47
CA GLY A 461 13.20 5.69 -4.27
C GLY A 461 14.42 5.71 -3.35
N GLY A 462 14.23 5.32 -2.09
CA GLY A 462 15.24 5.55 -1.06
C GLY A 462 15.48 7.06 -0.85
N ALA A 463 16.71 7.51 -1.03
CA ALA A 463 17.12 8.92 -0.88
C ALA A 463 17.13 9.70 -2.20
N TYR A 464 16.61 9.19 -3.31
CA TYR A 464 16.79 9.78 -4.64
C TYR A 464 15.47 9.95 -5.37
N ALA A 465 15.31 11.06 -6.07
CA ALA A 465 14.14 11.33 -6.91
C ALA A 465 14.53 11.95 -8.25
N TRP A 466 13.74 11.68 -9.27
CA TRP A 466 13.84 12.37 -10.54
C TRP A 466 13.01 13.65 -10.55
N VAL A 467 13.56 14.68 -11.15
CA VAL A 467 12.88 15.93 -11.46
C VAL A 467 12.90 16.12 -12.98
N HIS A 468 11.75 16.35 -13.61
CA HIS A 468 11.68 16.41 -15.07
C HIS A 468 10.54 17.27 -15.59
N LYS A 469 10.62 17.71 -16.83
CA LYS A 469 9.55 18.41 -17.54
C LYS A 469 8.95 17.51 -18.62
N GLY A 470 7.79 16.91 -18.32
CA GLY A 470 7.21 15.89 -19.21
C GLY A 470 8.17 14.72 -19.41
N SER A 471 8.56 14.44 -20.68
CA SER A 471 9.55 13.41 -21.01
C SER A 471 10.93 13.98 -21.31
N ASN A 472 11.27 15.14 -20.76
CA ASN A 472 12.50 15.85 -21.04
C ASN A 472 13.08 16.49 -19.78
N ASP A 473 14.32 16.97 -19.88
CA ASP A 473 14.98 17.76 -18.85
C ASP A 473 15.08 17.03 -17.50
N TYR A 474 15.56 15.79 -17.55
CA TYR A 474 15.69 14.94 -16.37
C TYR A 474 16.87 15.36 -15.50
N GLN A 475 16.60 15.54 -14.22
CA GLN A 475 17.59 15.78 -13.17
C GLN A 475 17.40 14.75 -12.08
N LEU A 476 18.48 14.23 -11.52
CA LEU A 476 18.47 13.39 -10.34
C LEU A 476 18.84 14.26 -9.13
N ILE A 477 18.01 14.23 -8.10
CA ILE A 477 18.27 14.91 -6.82
C ILE A 477 18.33 13.89 -5.68
N ASP A 478 19.07 14.23 -4.63
CA ASP A 478 18.98 13.55 -3.36
C ASP A 478 17.91 14.18 -2.44
N ASP A 479 17.68 13.58 -1.29
CA ASP A 479 16.68 14.02 -0.30
C ASP A 479 17.01 15.36 0.38
N SER A 480 18.24 15.85 0.23
CA SER A 480 18.62 17.21 0.61
C SER A 480 18.31 18.26 -0.47
N GLY A 481 17.87 17.83 -1.64
CA GLY A 481 17.63 18.68 -2.80
C GLY A 481 18.86 18.98 -3.64
N LYS A 482 20.00 18.32 -3.36
CA LYS A 482 21.21 18.46 -4.18
C LYS A 482 21.03 17.76 -5.51
N VAL A 483 21.32 18.47 -6.61
CA VAL A 483 21.34 17.89 -7.95
C VAL A 483 22.62 17.07 -8.12
N LEU A 484 22.44 15.76 -8.35
CA LEU A 484 23.51 14.79 -8.56
C LEU A 484 23.83 14.59 -10.03
N PHE A 485 22.80 14.65 -10.88
CA PHE A 485 22.92 14.48 -12.32
C PHE A 485 21.92 15.36 -13.06
N HIS A 486 22.28 15.82 -14.26
CA HIS A 486 21.39 16.57 -15.16
C HIS A 486 21.58 16.09 -16.60
N ASP A 487 20.51 15.61 -17.23
CA ASP A 487 20.48 15.19 -18.65
C ASP A 487 20.46 16.39 -19.59
N LYS A 488 21.58 17.11 -19.68
CA LYS A 488 21.73 18.31 -20.55
C LYS A 488 21.49 18.00 -22.02
N ASN A 489 21.72 16.77 -22.45
CA ASN A 489 21.57 16.34 -23.84
C ASN A 489 20.15 15.87 -24.16
N LYS A 490 19.25 15.83 -23.20
CA LYS A 490 17.85 15.42 -23.34
C LYS A 490 17.68 14.03 -23.97
N LEU A 491 18.54 13.09 -23.60
CA LEU A 491 18.54 11.72 -24.11
C LEU A 491 17.62 10.80 -23.32
N ILE A 492 17.33 11.15 -22.06
CA ILE A 492 16.44 10.38 -21.18
C ILE A 492 15.00 10.67 -21.54
N SER A 493 14.20 9.61 -21.67
CA SER A 493 12.78 9.69 -22.01
C SER A 493 11.85 9.09 -20.97
N LYS A 494 12.38 8.27 -20.05
CA LYS A 494 11.63 7.65 -18.96
C LYS A 494 12.58 7.16 -17.86
N THR A 495 12.11 7.22 -16.62
CA THR A 495 12.84 6.76 -15.43
C THR A 495 11.93 5.91 -14.56
N VAL A 496 12.53 5.14 -13.67
CA VAL A 496 11.85 4.39 -12.60
C VAL A 496 12.48 4.84 -11.28
N PRO A 497 11.72 4.90 -10.18
CA PRO A 497 12.27 5.22 -8.87
C PRO A 497 13.48 4.35 -8.52
N PHE A 498 14.43 4.92 -7.80
CA PHE A 498 15.63 4.21 -7.37
C PHE A 498 15.31 3.09 -6.40
N ARG A 499 16.09 2.02 -6.47
CA ARG A 499 16.08 0.92 -5.53
C ARG A 499 17.52 0.54 -5.21
N HIS A 500 17.86 0.43 -3.93
CA HIS A 500 19.23 0.13 -3.47
C HIS A 500 20.32 1.04 -4.08
N GLY A 501 19.99 2.30 -4.39
CA GLY A 501 20.93 3.24 -5.02
C GLY A 501 21.06 3.09 -6.53
N TYR A 502 20.19 2.31 -7.18
CA TYR A 502 20.17 2.11 -8.64
C TYR A 502 18.81 2.43 -9.22
N GLY A 503 18.77 3.04 -10.40
CA GLY A 503 17.55 3.40 -11.11
C GLY A 503 17.55 2.90 -12.55
N ALA A 504 16.44 2.30 -13.00
CA ALA A 504 16.27 1.99 -14.41
C ALA A 504 15.94 3.26 -15.21
N VAL A 505 16.67 3.49 -16.27
CA VAL A 505 16.59 4.72 -17.08
C VAL A 505 16.51 4.38 -18.56
N LYS A 506 15.53 4.94 -19.24
CA LYS A 506 15.36 4.78 -20.68
C LYS A 506 16.00 5.94 -21.43
N SER A 507 16.99 5.63 -22.25
CA SER A 507 17.69 6.60 -23.10
C SER A 507 17.76 6.07 -24.54
N ASN A 508 17.49 6.92 -25.52
CA ASN A 508 17.48 6.53 -26.94
C ASN A 508 16.62 5.30 -27.25
N GLY A 509 15.47 5.17 -26.55
CA GLY A 509 14.54 4.06 -26.77
C GLY A 509 14.91 2.74 -26.07
N LYS A 510 16.06 2.65 -25.41
CA LYS A 510 16.54 1.47 -24.68
C LYS A 510 16.71 1.75 -23.21
N TRP A 511 16.55 0.70 -22.39
CA TRP A 511 16.73 0.78 -20.96
C TRP A 511 18.16 0.37 -20.55
N GLY A 512 18.69 1.10 -19.57
CA GLY A 512 19.89 0.80 -18.83
C GLY A 512 19.68 1.02 -17.33
N VAL A 513 20.76 0.98 -16.55
CA VAL A 513 20.73 1.24 -15.10
C VAL A 513 21.77 2.31 -14.78
N MET A 514 21.35 3.30 -14.00
CA MET A 514 22.24 4.32 -13.43
C MET A 514 22.38 4.12 -11.92
N ASN A 515 23.56 4.45 -11.38
CA ASN A 515 23.77 4.57 -9.93
C ASN A 515 23.31 5.94 -9.41
N SER A 516 23.40 6.14 -8.11
CA SER A 516 23.03 7.38 -7.43
C SER A 516 23.93 8.58 -7.78
N ASN A 517 25.12 8.37 -8.37
CA ASN A 517 25.98 9.44 -8.88
C ASN A 517 25.61 9.90 -10.29
N GLY A 518 24.59 9.28 -10.91
CA GLY A 518 24.21 9.56 -12.30
C GLY A 518 25.11 8.89 -13.33
N GLU A 519 25.84 7.85 -12.96
CA GLU A 519 26.71 7.10 -13.85
C GLU A 519 26.02 5.83 -14.35
N TRP A 520 26.22 5.51 -15.63
CA TRP A 520 25.72 4.29 -16.22
C TRP A 520 26.49 3.05 -15.70
N VAL A 521 25.81 2.19 -14.95
CA VAL A 521 26.30 0.85 -14.55
C VAL A 521 26.00 -0.15 -15.69
N VAL A 522 24.80 -0.05 -16.26
CA VAL A 522 24.39 -0.82 -17.44
C VAL A 522 24.00 0.18 -18.53
N GLN A 523 24.69 0.14 -19.66
CA GLN A 523 24.40 1.03 -20.79
C GLN A 523 22.98 0.77 -21.35
N PRO A 524 22.30 1.80 -21.91
CA PRO A 524 20.97 1.66 -22.49
C PRO A 524 20.99 0.75 -23.74
N MET A 525 20.72 -0.53 -23.57
CA MET A 525 20.73 -1.52 -24.66
C MET A 525 19.56 -2.51 -24.58
N TYR A 526 18.88 -2.59 -23.48
CA TYR A 526 17.82 -3.57 -23.24
C TYR A 526 16.42 -3.03 -23.58
N ASP A 527 15.48 -3.94 -23.89
CA ASP A 527 14.08 -3.60 -24.15
C ASP A 527 13.32 -3.31 -22.85
N VAL A 528 13.65 -3.99 -21.77
CA VAL A 528 13.13 -3.80 -20.40
C VAL A 528 14.25 -4.07 -19.40
N VAL A 529 14.21 -3.36 -18.29
CA VAL A 529 15.09 -3.54 -17.12
C VAL A 529 14.23 -3.42 -15.85
N ASN A 530 14.39 -4.39 -14.94
CA ASN A 530 13.82 -4.35 -13.60
C ASN A 530 14.96 -4.48 -12.59
N VAL A 531 15.20 -3.41 -11.81
CA VAL A 531 16.17 -3.44 -10.70
C VAL A 531 15.62 -4.33 -9.59
N LEU A 532 16.47 -5.23 -9.06
CA LEU A 532 16.14 -6.26 -8.06
C LEU A 532 16.02 -5.68 -6.65
#